data_8aaf24a42ecc2f12ee31f2f31f2c6c7d
#
_entry.id   8aaf24a42ecc2f12ee31f2f31f2c6c7d
#
_cell.length_a   1.000
_cell.length_b   1.000
_cell.length_c   1.000
_cell.angle_alpha   90.00
_cell.angle_beta   90.00
_cell.angle_gamma   90.00
#
_symmetry.space_group_name_H-M   'P 1'
#
loop_
_entity.id
_entity.type
_entity.pdbx_description
1 polymer ?
#
loop_
_entity_poly.entity_id
_entity_poly.type
_entity_poly.pdbx_seq_one_letter_code
_entity_poly.pdbx_strand_id
1 'polypeptide(L)'
;MASEVQTRPMTADELFALPDDGFHRYELVRGELITMPPPGAQHGGIAARVVSLLDPHVREHGLGKMLGESGFRLETGPDTVRAPGAAFIARERLPVGGLPERYWPAAPDLAVEVVSPGDTYNEVHEKALDWLA
;
A
#
# COMPACT_ATOMS: atom_id res chain seq x y z
N MET A 1 -0.40 -32.87 -9.16
CA MET A 1 -1.13 -32.58 -7.97
C MET A 1 -1.94 -31.29 -8.13
N ALA A 2 -3.19 -31.40 -7.84
CA ALA A 2 -3.98 -30.21 -7.89
C ALA A 2 -3.36 -29.18 -6.93
N SER A 3 -3.12 -27.98 -7.40
CA SER A 3 -2.76 -26.92 -6.52
C SER A 3 -3.82 -26.83 -5.42
N GLU A 4 -3.38 -26.74 -4.22
CA GLU A 4 -4.31 -26.54 -3.13
C GLU A 4 -5.08 -25.26 -3.37
N VAL A 5 -6.37 -25.41 -3.63
CA VAL A 5 -7.25 -24.26 -3.70
C VAL A 5 -7.33 -23.71 -2.28
N GLN A 6 -6.94 -22.48 -2.14
CA GLN A 6 -7.08 -21.84 -0.84
C GLN A 6 -8.56 -21.73 -0.52
N THR A 7 -9.00 -22.49 0.48
CA THR A 7 -10.43 -22.58 0.82
C THR A 7 -10.88 -21.45 1.75
N ARG A 8 -9.94 -20.63 2.24
CA ARG A 8 -10.25 -19.48 3.09
C ARG A 8 -9.48 -18.25 2.62
N PRO A 9 -10.00 -17.06 2.88
CA PRO A 9 -9.28 -15.84 2.59
C PRO A 9 -7.97 -15.73 3.38
N MET A 10 -6.96 -15.16 2.75
CA MET A 10 -5.72 -14.85 3.44
C MET A 10 -5.93 -13.62 4.32
N THR A 11 -5.23 -13.59 5.46
CA THR A 11 -5.29 -12.45 6.38
C THR A 11 -4.09 -11.52 6.17
N ALA A 12 -4.22 -10.29 6.69
CA ALA A 12 -3.12 -9.33 6.66
C ALA A 12 -1.88 -9.85 7.39
N ASP A 13 -2.05 -10.53 8.52
CA ASP A 13 -0.93 -11.12 9.25
C ASP A 13 -0.22 -12.19 8.43
N GLU A 14 -0.98 -13.00 7.72
CA GLU A 14 -0.39 -14.01 6.83
C GLU A 14 0.37 -13.36 5.68
N LEU A 15 -0.18 -12.27 5.12
CA LEU A 15 0.51 -11.52 4.08
C LEU A 15 1.83 -10.95 4.61
N PHE A 16 1.81 -10.35 5.78
CA PHE A 16 3.00 -9.75 6.38
C PHE A 16 4.08 -10.79 6.64
N ALA A 17 3.68 -12.03 6.93
CA ALA A 17 4.59 -13.14 7.23
C ALA A 17 5.14 -13.83 5.97
N LEU A 18 4.67 -13.48 4.77
CA LEU A 18 5.20 -14.07 3.55
C LEU A 18 6.69 -13.75 3.40
N PRO A 19 7.50 -14.74 2.98
CA PRO A 19 8.92 -14.49 2.74
C PRO A 19 9.12 -13.42 1.67
N ASP A 20 10.04 -12.51 1.93
CA ASP A 20 10.47 -11.55 0.93
C ASP A 20 11.48 -12.25 0.01
N ASP A 21 11.08 -12.49 -1.22
CA ASP A 21 11.97 -13.12 -2.21
C ASP A 21 12.82 -12.07 -2.95
N GLY A 22 12.68 -10.80 -2.59
CA GLY A 22 13.41 -9.70 -3.22
C GLY A 22 12.95 -9.43 -4.65
N PHE A 23 11.85 -10.01 -5.08
CA PHE A 23 11.42 -9.98 -6.47
C PHE A 23 9.96 -9.56 -6.63
N HIS A 24 9.03 -10.19 -5.91
CA HIS A 24 7.61 -9.92 -6.05
C HIS A 24 7.11 -8.92 -5.02
N ARG A 25 6.09 -8.16 -5.41
CA ARG A 25 5.29 -7.36 -4.48
C ARG A 25 3.93 -8.04 -4.34
N TYR A 26 3.33 -7.86 -3.19
CA TYR A 26 2.04 -8.48 -2.90
C TYR A 26 1.07 -7.44 -2.38
N GLU A 27 -0.18 -7.58 -2.79
CA GLU A 27 -1.31 -6.91 -2.17
C GLU A 27 -2.36 -7.95 -1.85
N LEU A 28 -3.32 -7.59 -1.03
CA LEU A 28 -4.40 -8.48 -0.63
C LEU A 28 -5.72 -7.76 -0.89
N VAL A 29 -6.59 -8.39 -1.68
CA VAL A 29 -7.86 -7.80 -2.04
C VAL A 29 -8.97 -8.75 -1.63
N ARG A 30 -9.69 -8.38 -0.58
CA ARG A 30 -10.77 -9.19 -0.01
C ARG A 30 -10.34 -10.64 0.19
N GLY A 31 -9.15 -10.80 0.81
CA GLY A 31 -8.59 -12.11 1.13
C GLY A 31 -7.88 -12.81 -0.01
N GLU A 32 -7.87 -12.23 -1.20
CA GLU A 32 -7.21 -12.80 -2.37
C GLU A 32 -5.83 -12.18 -2.57
N LEU A 33 -4.81 -13.02 -2.65
CA LEU A 33 -3.43 -12.57 -2.84
C LEU A 33 -3.20 -12.13 -4.29
N ILE A 34 -2.75 -10.91 -4.46
CA ILE A 34 -2.36 -10.35 -5.75
C ILE A 34 -0.84 -10.25 -5.78
N THR A 35 -0.22 -10.92 -6.73
CA THR A 35 1.23 -10.92 -6.91
C THR A 35 1.58 -9.99 -8.08
N MET A 36 2.54 -9.11 -7.86
CA MET A 36 2.97 -8.13 -8.85
C MET A 36 4.48 -8.21 -9.03
N PRO A 37 4.98 -7.92 -10.23
CA PRO A 37 6.42 -7.76 -10.42
C PRO A 37 6.90 -6.48 -9.75
N PRO A 38 8.21 -6.33 -9.53
CA PRO A 38 8.74 -5.06 -9.03
C PRO A 38 8.48 -3.95 -10.04
N PRO A 39 8.32 -2.70 -9.57
CA PRO A 39 8.08 -1.58 -10.47
C PRO A 39 9.33 -1.26 -11.30
N GLY A 40 9.11 -0.67 -12.46
CA GLY A 40 10.21 -0.20 -13.29
C GLY A 40 10.84 1.08 -12.77
N ALA A 41 11.95 1.47 -13.39
CA ALA A 41 12.71 2.66 -12.97
C ALA A 41 11.88 3.94 -13.06
N GLN A 42 11.08 4.09 -14.11
CA GLN A 42 10.25 5.29 -14.29
C GLN A 42 9.22 5.41 -13.16
N HIS A 43 8.57 4.31 -12.81
CA HIS A 43 7.62 4.27 -11.71
C HIS A 43 8.29 4.69 -10.39
N GLY A 44 9.45 4.11 -10.10
CA GLY A 44 10.20 4.45 -8.88
C GLY A 44 10.64 5.90 -8.86
N GLY A 45 11.06 6.43 -9.99
CA GLY A 45 11.47 7.83 -10.10
C GLY A 45 10.33 8.80 -9.85
N ILE A 46 9.15 8.50 -10.37
CA ILE A 46 7.96 9.33 -10.15
C ILE A 46 7.55 9.29 -8.68
N ALA A 47 7.50 8.10 -8.09
CA ALA A 47 7.13 7.96 -6.68
C ALA A 47 8.09 8.73 -5.76
N ALA A 48 9.39 8.60 -6.00
CA ALA A 48 10.41 9.31 -5.23
C ALA A 48 10.26 10.83 -5.37
N ARG A 49 9.95 11.30 -6.58
CA ARG A 49 9.76 12.73 -6.81
C ARG A 49 8.54 13.26 -6.10
N VAL A 50 7.44 12.52 -6.07
CA VAL A 50 6.24 12.94 -5.34
C VAL A 50 6.59 13.13 -3.86
N VAL A 51 7.27 12.15 -3.25
CA VAL A 51 7.68 12.26 -1.84
C VAL A 51 8.62 13.44 -1.64
N SER A 52 9.59 13.63 -2.55
CA SER A 52 10.56 14.71 -2.42
C SER A 52 9.94 16.09 -2.53
N LEU A 53 8.82 16.21 -3.24
CA LEU A 53 8.10 17.49 -3.36
C LEU A 53 7.18 17.75 -2.18
N LEU A 54 6.54 16.71 -1.64
CA LEU A 54 5.55 16.85 -0.57
C LEU A 54 6.18 16.84 0.82
N ASP A 55 7.21 16.04 1.04
CA ASP A 55 7.77 15.86 2.38
C ASP A 55 8.33 17.14 3.01
N PRO A 56 9.07 17.99 2.30
CA PRO A 56 9.52 19.26 2.88
C PRO A 56 8.36 20.15 3.34
N HIS A 57 7.29 20.21 2.58
CA HIS A 57 6.09 20.97 2.94
C HIS A 57 5.44 20.39 4.20
N VAL A 58 5.29 19.08 4.24
CA VAL A 58 4.69 18.36 5.37
C VAL A 58 5.51 18.61 6.65
N ARG A 59 6.82 18.52 6.55
CA ARG A 59 7.71 18.75 7.70
C ARG A 59 7.72 20.19 8.15
N GLU A 60 7.81 21.12 7.20
CA GLU A 60 7.87 22.55 7.51
C GLU A 60 6.62 23.01 8.25
N HIS A 61 5.45 22.49 7.90
CA HIS A 61 4.18 22.89 8.49
C HIS A 61 3.68 21.97 9.59
N GLY A 62 4.47 20.93 9.93
CA GLY A 62 4.09 19.98 10.97
C GLY A 62 2.78 19.26 10.70
N LEU A 63 2.52 18.90 9.44
CA LEU A 63 1.22 18.35 9.04
C LEU A 63 1.04 16.87 9.36
N GLY A 64 2.13 16.12 9.44
CA GLY A 64 2.08 14.69 9.67
C GLY A 64 3.31 14.00 9.10
N LYS A 65 3.13 12.85 8.47
CA LYS A 65 4.22 12.09 7.88
C LYS A 65 3.89 11.63 6.47
N MET A 66 4.89 11.75 5.58
CA MET A 66 4.89 11.07 4.30
C MET A 66 5.48 9.68 4.46
N LEU A 67 4.88 8.73 3.76
CA LEU A 67 5.38 7.35 3.70
C LEU A 67 5.68 7.01 2.25
N GLY A 68 6.75 6.26 2.05
CA GLY A 68 6.99 5.60 0.77
C GLY A 68 6.06 4.40 0.64
N GLU A 69 6.40 3.48 -0.25
CA GLU A 69 5.59 2.28 -0.47
C GLU A 69 5.51 1.46 0.82
N SER A 70 4.30 1.31 1.32
CA SER A 70 4.03 0.55 2.54
C SER A 70 2.59 0.07 2.52
N GLY A 71 2.28 -0.96 3.29
CA GLY A 71 0.96 -1.56 3.28
C GLY A 71 -0.02 -0.87 4.23
N PHE A 72 -1.25 -0.75 3.75
CA PHE A 72 -2.37 -0.21 4.52
C PHE A 72 -3.48 -1.25 4.56
N ARG A 73 -3.89 -1.65 5.75
CA ARG A 73 -5.02 -2.56 5.90
C ARG A 73 -6.31 -1.75 5.87
N LEU A 74 -7.00 -1.82 4.74
CA LEU A 74 -8.18 -1.00 4.47
C LEU A 74 -9.47 -1.62 4.97
N GLU A 75 -9.53 -2.95 5.01
CA GLU A 75 -10.72 -3.70 5.41
C GLU A 75 -10.30 -4.96 6.16
N THR A 76 -11.23 -5.48 6.96
CA THR A 76 -11.06 -6.78 7.63
C THR A 76 -12.29 -7.63 7.38
N GLY A 77 -12.11 -8.96 7.44
CA GLY A 77 -13.15 -9.95 7.33
C GLY A 77 -13.97 -9.95 6.04
N PRO A 78 -13.38 -10.16 4.87
CA PRO A 78 -11.98 -10.48 4.57
C PRO A 78 -11.07 -9.25 4.49
N ASP A 79 -9.79 -9.50 4.65
CA ASP A 79 -8.81 -8.43 4.71
C ASP A 79 -8.45 -7.87 3.33
N THR A 80 -8.28 -6.55 3.26
CA THR A 80 -7.72 -5.87 2.10
C THR A 80 -6.52 -5.06 2.56
N VAL A 81 -5.36 -5.29 1.90
CA VAL A 81 -4.12 -4.56 2.14
C VAL A 81 -3.59 -4.07 0.80
N ARG A 82 -3.53 -2.76 0.65
CA ARG A 82 -2.98 -2.12 -0.55
C ARG A 82 -1.73 -1.34 -0.18
N ALA A 83 -0.82 -1.20 -1.14
CA ALA A 83 0.41 -0.43 -0.97
C ALA A 83 0.50 0.62 -2.09
N PRO A 84 0.33 1.91 -1.78
CA PRO A 84 0.44 2.96 -2.79
C PRO A 84 1.89 3.33 -3.05
N GLY A 85 2.14 4.10 -4.10
CA GLY A 85 3.48 4.61 -4.36
C GLY A 85 3.96 5.56 -3.28
N ALA A 86 3.05 6.36 -2.72
CA ALA A 86 3.31 7.25 -1.60
C ALA A 86 2.03 7.50 -0.83
N ALA A 87 2.14 7.88 0.43
CA ALA A 87 0.99 8.16 1.26
C ALA A 87 1.30 9.24 2.29
N PHE A 88 0.26 9.88 2.79
CA PHE A 88 0.36 10.88 3.84
C PHE A 88 -0.61 10.53 4.97
N ILE A 89 -0.11 10.62 6.20
CA ILE A 89 -0.93 10.44 7.41
C ILE A 89 -0.87 11.73 8.22
N ALA A 90 -2.03 12.27 8.53
CA ALA A 90 -2.15 13.50 9.30
C ALA A 90 -1.63 13.30 10.72
N ARG A 91 -1.04 14.36 11.28
CA ARG A 91 -0.42 14.33 12.59
C ARG A 91 -1.35 13.81 13.68
N GLU A 92 -2.61 14.18 13.64
CA GLU A 92 -3.60 13.80 14.65
C GLU A 92 -3.82 12.30 14.74
N ARG A 93 -3.48 11.57 13.69
CA ARG A 93 -3.66 10.12 13.61
C ARG A 93 -2.40 9.34 13.97
N LEU A 94 -1.27 10.02 14.13
CA LEU A 94 -0.01 9.35 14.43
C LEU A 94 0.03 8.91 15.89
N PRO A 95 0.39 7.65 16.15
CA PRO A 95 0.50 7.18 17.54
C PRO A 95 1.70 7.81 18.23
N VAL A 96 1.62 7.93 19.56
CA VAL A 96 2.67 8.51 20.38
C VAL A 96 3.99 7.74 20.23
N GLY A 97 3.92 6.44 20.08
CA GLY A 97 5.10 5.58 19.94
C GLY A 97 5.72 5.56 18.55
N GLY A 98 5.18 6.32 17.60
CA GLY A 98 5.66 6.32 16.22
C GLY A 98 4.88 5.37 15.33
N LEU A 99 5.35 5.20 14.09
CA LEU A 99 4.68 4.35 13.10
C LEU A 99 4.76 2.87 13.51
N PRO A 100 3.67 2.09 13.30
CA PRO A 100 3.72 0.67 13.58
C PRO A 100 4.71 -0.04 12.63
N GLU A 101 5.27 -1.14 13.11
CA GLU A 101 6.16 -1.97 12.28
C GLU A 101 5.37 -2.70 11.21
N ARG A 102 4.15 -3.08 11.50
CA ARG A 102 3.26 -3.77 10.57
C ARG A 102 2.47 -2.76 9.73
N TYR A 103 1.48 -3.26 8.99
CA TYR A 103 0.66 -2.40 8.15
C TYR A 103 -0.08 -1.35 8.96
N TRP A 104 -0.26 -0.18 8.38
CA TRP A 104 -1.12 0.83 8.96
C TRP A 104 -2.57 0.31 8.95
N PRO A 105 -3.29 0.37 10.08
CA PRO A 105 -4.59 -0.31 10.21
C PRO A 105 -5.79 0.47 9.69
N ALA A 106 -5.59 1.39 8.75
CA ALA A 106 -6.67 2.20 8.19
C ALA A 106 -6.20 2.79 6.85
N ALA A 107 -7.09 3.53 6.19
CA ALA A 107 -6.70 4.28 5.01
C ALA A 107 -5.84 5.49 5.40
N PRO A 108 -4.90 5.92 4.54
CA PRO A 108 -4.17 7.17 4.76
C PRO A 108 -5.07 8.37 4.44
N ASP A 109 -4.62 9.56 4.79
CA ASP A 109 -5.31 10.79 4.42
C ASP A 109 -5.11 11.13 2.94
N LEU A 110 -4.00 10.70 2.37
CA LEU A 110 -3.71 10.82 0.93
C LEU A 110 -2.98 9.57 0.49
N ALA A 111 -3.43 8.98 -0.61
CA ALA A 111 -2.72 7.90 -1.29
C ALA A 111 -2.38 8.34 -2.70
N VAL A 112 -1.14 8.08 -3.12
CA VAL A 112 -0.67 8.41 -4.47
C VAL A 112 -0.34 7.10 -5.18
N GLU A 113 -1.07 6.83 -6.25
CA GLU A 113 -0.84 5.67 -7.08
C GLU A 113 -0.12 6.11 -8.35
N VAL A 114 1.01 5.49 -8.64
CA VAL A 114 1.75 5.74 -9.89
C VAL A 114 1.34 4.68 -10.90
N VAL A 115 0.75 5.12 -11.99
CA VAL A 115 0.27 4.22 -13.04
C VAL A 115 1.45 3.75 -13.88
N SER A 116 1.60 2.44 -14.00
CA SER A 116 2.64 1.83 -14.83
C SER A 116 2.07 1.46 -16.21
N PRO A 117 2.93 1.34 -17.24
CA PRO A 117 2.43 1.05 -18.61
C PRO A 117 1.60 -0.23 -18.73
N GLY A 118 1.83 -1.21 -17.86
CA GLY A 118 1.06 -2.46 -17.86
C GLY A 118 -0.26 -2.40 -17.10
N ASP A 119 -0.56 -1.30 -16.43
CA ASP A 119 -1.79 -1.18 -15.66
C ASP A 119 -2.98 -0.90 -16.58
N THR A 120 -4.10 -1.56 -16.29
CA THR A 120 -5.35 -1.28 -16.99
C THR A 120 -6.13 -0.20 -16.23
N TYR A 121 -7.04 0.47 -16.95
CA TYR A 121 -7.93 1.44 -16.33
C TYR A 121 -8.73 0.82 -15.17
N ASN A 122 -9.27 -0.39 -15.38
CA ASN A 122 -10.09 -1.04 -14.37
C ASN A 122 -9.29 -1.35 -13.11
N GLU A 123 -8.05 -1.82 -13.25
CA GLU A 123 -7.18 -2.08 -12.10
C GLU A 123 -6.92 -0.82 -11.27
N VAL A 124 -6.58 0.28 -11.94
CA VAL A 124 -6.34 1.56 -11.29
C VAL A 124 -7.60 2.08 -10.61
N HIS A 125 -8.73 1.96 -11.30
CA HIS A 125 -10.02 2.41 -10.79
C HIS A 125 -10.44 1.61 -9.53
N GLU A 126 -10.28 0.29 -9.56
CA GLU A 126 -10.58 -0.55 -8.40
C GLU A 126 -9.72 -0.19 -7.19
N LYS A 127 -8.43 0.06 -7.40
CA LYS A 127 -7.56 0.51 -6.32
C LYS A 127 -8.03 1.84 -5.75
N ALA A 128 -8.39 2.78 -6.60
CA ALA A 128 -8.89 4.07 -6.15
C ALA A 128 -10.15 3.92 -5.29
N LEU A 129 -11.07 3.04 -5.69
CA LEU A 129 -12.27 2.77 -4.90
C LEU A 129 -11.93 2.15 -3.55
N ASP A 130 -10.96 1.26 -3.48
CA ASP A 130 -10.53 0.66 -2.23
C ASP A 130 -9.98 1.73 -1.27
N TRP A 131 -9.22 2.70 -1.78
CA TRP A 131 -8.71 3.80 -0.95
C TRP A 131 -9.81 4.70 -0.40
N LEU A 132 -10.89 4.85 -1.14
CA LEU A 132 -11.99 5.75 -0.79
C LEU A 132 -13.07 5.11 0.08
N ALA A 133 -13.05 3.81 0.20
CA ALA A 133 -14.09 3.07 0.95
C ALA A 133 -14.03 3.26 2.46
#